data_c2ae5ad31c73e647c276555ea70980b8
#
_entry.id   c2ae5ad31c73e647c276555ea70980b8
#
_cell.length_a   1.000
_cell.length_b   1.000
_cell.length_c   1.000
_cell.angle_alpha   90.00
_cell.angle_beta   90.00
_cell.angle_gamma   90.00
#
_symmetry.space_group_name_H-M   'P 1'
#
loop_
_entity.id
_entity.type
_entity.pdbx_description
1 polymer ?
#
loop_
_entity_poly.entity_id
_entity_poly.type
_entity_poly.pdbx_seq_one_letter_code
_entity_poly.pdbx_strand_id
1 'polypeptide(L)'
;MEYPKIYLALDNCFALKRWVEPETWLPIKDLGYTSIQASYDNEFDMLYNTKEYIDSWLERLTVAEKQYGAKVQSFYSGYQTYRTSGLAHPDRRVVNSIVEGWIKPAVKIAGERNADMGFALHGIPENIMQDPEKYRECHEKLYRIYSDIGEYARKNGQVHVCVEAMYSPHHTPWTIEGTKEFLKNIYSLDGNAIYTTVD
;
A
#
# COMPACT_ATOMS: atom_id res chain seq x y z
N MET A 1 -29.49 -9.84 1.66
CA MET A 1 -28.20 -9.27 1.17
C MET A 1 -27.45 -8.81 2.42
N GLU A 2 -26.34 -9.44 2.74
CA GLU A 2 -25.52 -8.99 3.87
C GLU A 2 -24.66 -7.83 3.38
N TYR A 3 -24.72 -6.71 4.08
CA TYR A 3 -23.85 -5.57 3.79
C TYR A 3 -22.44 -5.85 4.32
N PRO A 4 -21.38 -5.37 3.63
CA PRO A 4 -20.03 -5.51 4.12
C PRO A 4 -19.88 -4.82 5.47
N LYS A 5 -19.09 -5.41 6.35
CA LYS A 5 -18.78 -4.80 7.65
C LYS A 5 -17.81 -3.65 7.44
N ILE A 6 -18.23 -2.46 7.82
CA ILE A 6 -17.42 -1.24 7.71
C ILE A 6 -16.81 -0.94 9.08
N TYR A 7 -15.52 -0.61 9.08
CA TYR A 7 -14.77 -0.18 10.26
C TYR A 7 -14.32 1.26 10.07
N LEU A 8 -14.37 2.03 11.13
CA LEU A 8 -13.74 3.32 11.18
C LEU A 8 -12.33 3.15 11.78
N ALA A 9 -11.31 3.42 10.99
CA ALA A 9 -9.92 3.39 11.42
C ALA A 9 -9.35 4.80 11.51
N LEU A 10 -8.45 5.01 12.45
CA LEU A 10 -7.66 6.23 12.51
C LEU A 10 -6.36 6.04 11.75
N ASP A 11 -6.11 6.94 10.82
CA ASP A 11 -4.81 7.01 10.13
C ASP A 11 -3.84 7.85 10.96
N ASN A 12 -2.64 7.32 11.23
CA ASN A 12 -1.63 8.04 12.00
C ASN A 12 -0.77 9.01 11.17
N CYS A 13 -0.89 9.02 9.84
CA CYS A 13 -0.02 9.83 8.97
C CYS A 13 -0.16 11.35 9.21
N PHE A 14 -1.34 11.82 9.61
CA PHE A 14 -1.58 13.24 9.83
C PHE A 14 -0.90 13.80 11.11
N ALA A 15 -0.49 12.96 12.00
CA ALA A 15 0.03 13.35 13.31
C ALA A 15 1.41 12.77 13.62
N LEU A 16 2.21 12.53 12.60
CA LEU A 16 3.54 11.90 12.67
C LEU A 16 4.45 12.50 13.73
N LYS A 17 4.45 13.81 13.87
CA LYS A 17 5.27 14.53 14.86
C LYS A 17 4.87 14.25 16.31
N ARG A 18 3.71 13.65 16.53
CA ARG A 18 3.17 13.35 17.87
C ARG A 18 3.09 11.86 18.15
N TRP A 19 2.81 11.07 17.11
CA TRP A 19 2.44 9.65 17.25
C TRP A 19 3.31 8.77 16.34
N VAL A 20 4.61 8.95 16.47
CA VAL A 20 5.63 8.18 15.76
C VAL A 20 5.70 6.75 16.29
N GLU A 21 5.74 6.63 17.61
CA GLU A 21 5.91 5.36 18.27
C GLU A 21 4.57 4.67 18.54
N PRO A 22 4.46 3.33 18.43
CA PRO A 22 3.22 2.61 18.67
C PRO A 22 2.58 2.92 20.02
N GLU A 23 3.37 3.14 21.04
CA GLU A 23 2.93 3.47 22.39
C GLU A 23 2.22 4.84 22.45
N THR A 24 2.54 5.73 21.52
CA THR A 24 1.95 7.07 21.46
C THR A 24 0.65 7.10 20.65
N TRP A 25 0.33 6.06 19.88
CA TRP A 25 -0.94 5.97 19.14
C TRP A 25 -2.15 5.71 20.05
N LEU A 26 -1.91 5.34 21.24
CA LEU A 26 -2.87 4.72 22.11
C LEU A 26 -3.74 5.66 22.93
N PRO A 27 -3.43 6.94 23.06
CA PRO A 27 -4.43 7.94 23.45
C PRO A 27 -5.61 7.99 22.47
N ILE A 28 -5.44 7.44 21.28
CA ILE A 28 -6.48 7.20 20.30
C ILE A 28 -7.63 6.33 20.83
N LYS A 29 -7.34 5.43 21.75
CA LYS A 29 -8.37 4.67 22.48
C LYS A 29 -9.34 5.58 23.23
N ASP A 30 -8.86 6.65 23.81
CA ASP A 30 -9.69 7.61 24.52
C ASP A 30 -10.67 8.33 23.59
N LEU A 31 -10.37 8.34 22.27
CA LEU A 31 -11.26 8.80 21.22
C LEU A 31 -12.24 7.71 20.72
N GLY A 32 -12.16 6.49 21.28
CA GLY A 32 -13.05 5.39 20.95
C GLY A 32 -12.68 4.57 19.71
N TYR A 33 -11.52 4.79 19.12
CA TYR A 33 -11.05 4.00 17.99
C TYR A 33 -10.42 2.68 18.45
N THR A 34 -10.77 1.60 17.75
CA THR A 34 -10.17 0.26 17.95
C THR A 34 -9.43 -0.24 16.70
N SER A 35 -9.53 0.50 15.61
CA SER A 35 -8.89 0.19 14.33
C SER A 35 -7.97 1.34 13.93
N ILE A 36 -6.79 0.98 13.45
CA ILE A 36 -5.75 1.91 13.03
C ILE A 36 -5.32 1.56 11.61
N GLN A 37 -5.14 2.58 10.77
CA GLN A 37 -4.34 2.51 9.56
C GLN A 37 -2.97 3.09 9.90
N ALA A 38 -1.92 2.26 9.78
CA ALA A 38 -0.57 2.69 10.12
C ALA A 38 0.15 3.17 8.85
N SER A 39 0.71 4.37 8.89
CA SER A 39 1.57 4.85 7.83
C SER A 39 2.86 4.05 7.77
N TYR A 40 3.19 3.60 6.56
CA TYR A 40 4.41 2.87 6.27
C TYR A 40 5.58 3.80 5.89
N ASP A 41 5.28 5.07 5.65
CA ASP A 41 6.23 6.08 5.18
C ASP A 41 7.10 6.69 6.29
N ASN A 42 7.00 6.19 7.51
CA ASN A 42 7.70 6.71 8.67
C ASN A 42 8.78 5.76 9.16
N GLU A 43 8.72 5.45 10.44
CA GLU A 43 9.66 4.57 11.11
C GLU A 43 9.61 3.15 10.60
N PHE A 44 8.55 2.81 9.90
CA PHE A 44 8.30 1.48 9.36
C PHE A 44 8.75 1.31 7.89
N ASP A 45 9.33 2.32 7.27
CA ASP A 45 9.73 2.27 5.85
C ASP A 45 10.98 1.41 5.65
N MET A 46 10.83 0.33 4.87
CA MET A 46 11.89 -0.63 4.55
C MET A 46 13.01 -0.06 3.69
N LEU A 47 12.80 1.06 2.99
CA LEU A 47 13.84 1.70 2.19
C LEU A 47 14.82 2.51 3.03
N TYR A 48 14.38 2.98 4.20
CA TYR A 48 15.14 3.90 5.05
C TYR A 48 15.55 3.30 6.37
N ASN A 49 14.88 2.25 6.84
CA ASN A 49 15.11 1.66 8.15
C ASN A 49 15.77 0.29 8.05
N THR A 50 16.55 -0.07 9.07
CA THR A 50 17.13 -1.41 9.14
C THR A 50 16.07 -2.42 9.57
N LYS A 51 16.29 -3.69 9.21
CA LYS A 51 15.42 -4.78 9.62
C LYS A 51 15.28 -4.86 11.14
N GLU A 52 16.38 -4.67 11.88
CA GLU A 52 16.40 -4.72 13.35
C GLU A 52 15.51 -3.64 13.95
N TYR A 53 15.52 -2.44 13.37
CA TYR A 53 14.64 -1.37 13.82
C TYR A 53 13.16 -1.72 13.57
N ILE A 54 12.86 -2.20 12.37
CA ILE A 54 11.49 -2.58 11.99
C ILE A 54 10.97 -3.73 12.87
N ASP A 55 11.78 -4.75 13.11
CA ASP A 55 11.41 -5.87 14.00
C ASP A 55 11.09 -5.37 15.43
N SER A 56 11.95 -4.51 15.97
CA SER A 56 11.73 -3.89 17.28
C SER A 56 10.47 -3.03 17.32
N TRP A 57 10.19 -2.28 16.26
CA TRP A 57 8.98 -1.47 16.15
C TRP A 57 7.72 -2.36 16.14
N LEU A 58 7.74 -3.48 15.40
CA LEU A 58 6.64 -4.44 15.34
C LEU A 58 6.40 -5.17 16.67
N GLU A 59 7.46 -5.45 17.43
CA GLU A 59 7.34 -6.01 18.78
C GLU A 59 6.62 -5.02 19.72
N ARG A 60 7.04 -3.75 19.72
CA ARG A 60 6.40 -2.68 20.48
C ARG A 60 4.94 -2.47 20.06
N LEU A 61 4.66 -2.49 18.75
CA LEU A 61 3.30 -2.43 18.24
C LEU A 61 2.43 -3.56 18.81
N THR A 62 2.96 -4.79 18.86
CA THR A 62 2.24 -5.95 19.41
C THR A 62 1.89 -5.76 20.89
N VAL A 63 2.81 -5.19 21.67
CA VAL A 63 2.56 -4.87 23.07
C VAL A 63 1.49 -3.80 23.20
N ALA A 64 1.62 -2.75 22.38
CA ALA A 64 0.71 -1.63 22.33
C ALA A 64 -0.73 -2.06 21.98
N GLU A 65 -0.91 -2.85 20.94
CA GLU A 65 -2.22 -3.37 20.53
C GLU A 65 -2.91 -4.15 21.66
N LYS A 66 -2.17 -4.99 22.40
CA LYS A 66 -2.68 -5.73 23.55
C LYS A 66 -3.07 -4.83 24.70
N GLN A 67 -2.22 -3.86 25.02
CA GLN A 67 -2.41 -2.96 26.15
C GLN A 67 -3.65 -2.08 25.96
N TYR A 68 -3.92 -1.65 24.75
CA TYR A 68 -4.93 -0.62 24.49
C TYR A 68 -6.17 -1.14 23.76
N GLY A 69 -6.15 -2.40 23.32
CA GLY A 69 -7.28 -3.01 22.62
C GLY A 69 -7.57 -2.41 21.25
N ALA A 70 -6.57 -1.75 20.67
CA ALA A 70 -6.61 -1.28 19.29
C ALA A 70 -5.78 -2.20 18.41
N LYS A 71 -6.11 -2.27 17.10
CA LYS A 71 -5.41 -3.13 16.14
C LYS A 71 -5.14 -2.39 14.85
N VAL A 72 -3.95 -2.56 14.29
CA VAL A 72 -3.65 -2.15 12.93
C VAL A 72 -4.40 -3.08 11.98
N GLN A 73 -5.35 -2.53 11.23
CA GLN A 73 -6.16 -3.24 10.23
C GLN A 73 -5.54 -3.14 8.84
N SER A 74 -4.82 -2.05 8.57
CA SER A 74 -4.12 -1.83 7.32
C SER A 74 -2.87 -0.99 7.52
N PHE A 75 -1.91 -1.22 6.66
CA PHE A 75 -0.79 -0.31 6.45
C PHE A 75 -1.01 0.47 5.17
N TYR A 76 -0.50 1.68 5.10
CA TYR A 76 -0.59 2.51 3.89
C TYR A 76 0.73 3.22 3.63
N SER A 77 1.12 3.28 2.37
CA SER A 77 2.30 4.01 1.92
C SER A 77 2.07 4.63 0.54
N GLY A 78 2.62 5.79 0.33
CA GLY A 78 2.48 6.48 -0.95
C GLY A 78 3.36 7.70 -1.07
N TYR A 79 3.79 8.25 0.04
CA TYR A 79 4.49 9.53 0.08
C TYR A 79 5.74 9.58 -0.81
N GLN A 80 6.50 8.50 -0.85
CA GLN A 80 7.72 8.41 -1.66
C GLN A 80 7.42 8.11 -3.13
N THR A 81 6.45 7.25 -3.40
CA THR A 81 6.22 6.69 -4.73
C THR A 81 5.27 7.49 -5.59
N TYR A 82 4.27 8.16 -5.03
CA TYR A 82 3.39 8.99 -5.84
C TYR A 82 4.09 10.26 -6.38
N ARG A 83 5.21 10.66 -5.78
CA ARG A 83 6.08 11.78 -6.23
C ARG A 83 7.20 11.36 -7.17
N THR A 84 7.30 10.09 -7.48
CA THR A 84 8.33 9.51 -8.34
C THR A 84 7.68 8.66 -9.42
N SER A 85 8.46 8.17 -10.37
CA SER A 85 7.93 7.22 -11.36
C SER A 85 7.57 5.86 -10.75
N GLY A 86 8.10 5.52 -9.58
CA GLY A 86 7.78 4.28 -8.89
C GLY A 86 7.84 3.05 -9.80
N LEU A 87 6.75 2.27 -9.85
CA LEU A 87 6.64 1.10 -10.72
C LEU A 87 6.56 1.43 -12.22
N ALA A 88 6.28 2.68 -12.58
CA ALA A 88 6.32 3.16 -13.98
C ALA A 88 7.73 3.61 -14.42
N HIS A 89 8.76 3.44 -13.56
CA HIS A 89 10.13 3.82 -13.90
C HIS A 89 10.63 3.04 -15.13
N PRO A 90 11.30 3.71 -16.10
CA PRO A 90 11.79 3.05 -17.33
C PRO A 90 12.91 2.03 -17.06
N ASP A 91 13.70 2.22 -16.00
CA ASP A 91 14.75 1.27 -15.62
C ASP A 91 14.20 0.17 -14.71
N ARG A 92 14.23 -1.07 -15.19
CA ARG A 92 13.76 -2.25 -14.44
C ARG A 92 14.50 -2.47 -13.12
N ARG A 93 15.74 -2.02 -12.97
CA ARG A 93 16.50 -2.16 -11.71
C ARG A 93 15.85 -1.36 -10.61
N VAL A 94 15.32 -0.16 -10.93
CA VAL A 94 14.57 0.68 -9.99
C VAL A 94 13.26 -0.01 -9.61
N VAL A 95 12.50 -0.48 -10.61
CA VAL A 95 11.25 -1.22 -10.36
C VAL A 95 11.48 -2.44 -9.48
N ASN A 96 12.49 -3.25 -9.80
CA ASN A 96 12.83 -4.43 -9.03
C ASN A 96 13.22 -4.09 -7.57
N SER A 97 13.99 -3.02 -7.37
CA SER A 97 14.34 -2.57 -6.02
C SER A 97 13.10 -2.19 -5.20
N ILE A 98 12.12 -1.54 -5.82
CA ILE A 98 10.86 -1.17 -5.17
C ILE A 98 10.05 -2.43 -4.85
N VAL A 99 9.89 -3.34 -5.81
CA VAL A 99 9.09 -4.56 -5.61
C VAL A 99 9.72 -5.48 -4.56
N GLU A 100 11.00 -5.80 -4.71
CA GLU A 100 11.68 -6.78 -3.86
C GLU A 100 12.12 -6.18 -2.51
N GLY A 101 12.56 -4.93 -2.50
CA GLY A 101 13.10 -4.29 -1.30
C GLY A 101 12.05 -3.60 -0.43
N TRP A 102 10.87 -3.33 -0.97
CA TRP A 102 9.87 -2.54 -0.24
C TRP A 102 8.47 -3.19 -0.27
N ILE A 103 7.86 -3.40 -1.46
CA ILE A 103 6.47 -3.86 -1.54
C ILE A 103 6.31 -5.27 -0.96
N LYS A 104 7.13 -6.22 -1.40
CA LYS A 104 7.04 -7.61 -0.92
C LYS A 104 7.30 -7.75 0.59
N PRO A 105 8.33 -7.10 1.17
CA PRO A 105 8.49 -7.09 2.62
C PRO A 105 7.30 -6.50 3.36
N ALA A 106 6.74 -5.38 2.86
CA ALA A 106 5.55 -4.76 3.45
C ALA A 106 4.33 -5.70 3.42
N VAL A 107 4.06 -6.31 2.28
CA VAL A 107 2.97 -7.28 2.12
C VAL A 107 3.17 -8.48 3.04
N LYS A 108 4.39 -8.99 3.18
CA LYS A 108 4.68 -10.10 4.10
C LYS A 108 4.37 -9.74 5.54
N ILE A 109 4.79 -8.56 6.00
CA ILE A 109 4.50 -8.09 7.35
C ILE A 109 3.00 -7.91 7.56
N ALA A 110 2.30 -7.32 6.59
CA ALA A 110 0.85 -7.19 6.67
C ALA A 110 0.18 -8.55 6.81
N GLY A 111 0.60 -9.55 6.03
CA GLY A 111 0.09 -10.92 6.12
C GLY A 111 0.37 -11.60 7.47
N GLU A 112 1.57 -11.47 8.01
CA GLU A 112 1.93 -11.99 9.34
C GLU A 112 1.09 -11.35 10.47
N ARG A 113 0.60 -10.14 10.25
CA ARG A 113 -0.23 -9.40 11.19
C ARG A 113 -1.73 -9.51 10.90
N ASN A 114 -2.11 -10.20 9.86
CA ASN A 114 -3.49 -10.29 9.38
C ASN A 114 -4.10 -8.89 9.17
N ALA A 115 -3.36 -8.06 8.44
CA ALA A 115 -3.69 -6.70 8.05
C ALA A 115 -3.60 -6.54 6.53
N ASP A 116 -4.23 -5.52 5.99
CA ASP A 116 -4.16 -5.17 4.58
C ASP A 116 -3.05 -4.16 4.28
N MET A 117 -2.74 -3.95 2.99
CA MET A 117 -1.71 -3.02 2.57
C MET A 117 -2.19 -2.14 1.41
N GLY A 118 -2.17 -0.84 1.60
CA GLY A 118 -2.48 0.16 0.59
C GLY A 118 -1.24 0.88 0.07
N PHE A 119 -1.25 1.19 -1.23
CA PHE A 119 -0.14 1.88 -1.89
C PHE A 119 -0.60 2.90 -2.93
N ALA A 120 0.16 4.00 -3.06
CA ALA A 120 0.23 4.82 -4.27
C ALA A 120 1.60 4.58 -4.91
N LEU A 121 1.70 3.72 -5.93
CA LEU A 121 2.95 3.06 -6.30
C LEU A 121 3.66 3.61 -7.55
N HIS A 122 3.06 4.54 -8.29
CA HIS A 122 3.70 5.05 -9.51
C HIS A 122 3.19 6.41 -9.97
N GLY A 123 4.06 7.10 -10.68
CA GLY A 123 3.72 8.24 -11.53
C GLY A 123 4.28 8.04 -12.93
N ILE A 124 3.40 7.94 -13.96
CA ILE A 124 3.83 7.74 -15.35
C ILE A 124 4.52 9.01 -15.84
N PRO A 125 5.77 8.94 -16.35
CA PRO A 125 6.48 10.10 -16.85
C PRO A 125 5.77 10.80 -18.01
N GLU A 126 5.85 12.12 -18.07
CA GLU A 126 5.20 12.96 -19.08
C GLU A 126 5.50 12.52 -20.52
N ASN A 127 6.75 12.20 -20.82
CA ASN A 127 7.17 11.76 -22.14
C ASN A 127 6.63 10.38 -22.55
N ILE A 128 6.20 9.58 -21.60
CA ILE A 128 5.49 8.31 -21.84
C ILE A 128 4.02 8.61 -22.04
N MET A 129 3.44 9.44 -21.20
CA MET A 129 2.02 9.79 -21.24
C MET A 129 1.62 10.50 -22.55
N GLN A 130 2.52 11.34 -23.10
CA GLN A 130 2.28 12.05 -24.37
C GLN A 130 2.33 11.16 -25.63
N ASP A 131 2.83 9.94 -25.50
CA ASP A 131 2.93 8.97 -26.58
C ASP A 131 1.93 7.83 -26.33
N PRO A 132 0.83 7.73 -27.11
CA PRO A 132 -0.23 6.74 -26.83
C PRO A 132 0.26 5.29 -26.84
N GLU A 133 1.25 4.97 -27.66
CA GLU A 133 1.80 3.60 -27.72
C GLU A 133 2.65 3.30 -26.50
N LYS A 134 3.54 4.19 -26.12
CA LYS A 134 4.34 4.04 -24.89
C LYS A 134 3.46 4.04 -23.64
N TYR A 135 2.40 4.85 -23.62
CA TYR A 135 1.45 4.88 -22.51
C TYR A 135 0.74 3.53 -22.35
N ARG A 136 0.26 2.95 -23.44
CA ARG A 136 -0.34 1.60 -23.46
C ARG A 136 0.66 0.54 -22.98
N GLU A 137 1.89 0.53 -23.52
CA GLU A 137 2.93 -0.40 -23.10
C GLU A 137 3.29 -0.27 -21.61
N CYS A 138 3.30 0.96 -21.09
CA CYS A 138 3.52 1.22 -19.67
C CYS A 138 2.43 0.58 -18.81
N HIS A 139 1.16 0.72 -19.21
CA HIS A 139 0.04 0.08 -18.51
C HIS A 139 0.13 -1.45 -18.55
N GLU A 140 0.46 -2.04 -19.69
CA GLU A 140 0.63 -3.50 -19.80
C GLU A 140 1.74 -4.02 -18.88
N LYS A 141 2.83 -3.27 -18.72
CA LYS A 141 3.89 -3.59 -17.74
C LYS A 141 3.38 -3.47 -16.30
N LEU A 142 2.67 -2.37 -16.00
CA LEU A 142 2.09 -2.17 -14.67
C LEU A 142 1.11 -3.29 -14.31
N TYR A 143 0.23 -3.70 -15.21
CA TYR A 143 -0.72 -4.79 -14.96
C TYR A 143 -0.01 -6.09 -14.56
N ARG A 144 1.10 -6.44 -15.23
CA ARG A 144 1.89 -7.63 -14.88
C ARG A 144 2.53 -7.50 -13.51
N ILE A 145 3.15 -6.35 -13.21
CA ILE A 145 3.77 -6.10 -11.90
C ILE A 145 2.72 -6.21 -10.78
N TYR A 146 1.54 -5.63 -10.98
CA TYR A 146 0.47 -5.72 -9.99
C TYR A 146 -0.11 -7.13 -9.87
N SER A 147 -0.21 -7.89 -10.96
CA SER A 147 -0.60 -9.31 -10.91
C SER A 147 0.40 -10.12 -10.08
N ASP A 148 1.71 -9.93 -10.30
CA ASP A 148 2.78 -10.59 -9.53
C ASP A 148 2.71 -10.22 -8.03
N ILE A 149 2.44 -8.95 -7.72
CA ILE A 149 2.24 -8.48 -6.34
C ILE A 149 1.00 -9.15 -5.72
N GLY A 150 -0.09 -9.23 -6.46
CA GLY A 150 -1.33 -9.90 -6.02
C GLY A 150 -1.11 -11.39 -5.75
N GLU A 151 -0.34 -12.08 -6.61
CA GLU A 151 0.05 -13.48 -6.38
C GLU A 151 0.87 -13.63 -5.10
N TYR A 152 1.85 -12.74 -4.91
CA TYR A 152 2.68 -12.73 -3.71
C TYR A 152 1.84 -12.51 -2.45
N ALA A 153 0.92 -11.56 -2.50
CA ALA A 153 0.01 -11.24 -1.39
C ALA A 153 -0.89 -12.43 -1.02
N ARG A 154 -1.46 -13.10 -2.02
CA ARG A 154 -2.25 -14.31 -1.82
C ARG A 154 -1.47 -15.43 -1.14
N LYS A 155 -0.19 -15.60 -1.50
CA LYS A 155 0.70 -16.62 -0.92
C LYS A 155 1.20 -16.27 0.49
N ASN A 156 1.16 -14.99 0.86
CA ASN A 156 1.71 -14.48 2.14
C ASN A 156 0.61 -13.92 3.05
N GLY A 157 -0.42 -14.70 3.33
CA GLY A 157 -1.46 -14.36 4.30
C GLY A 157 -2.74 -13.81 3.69
N GLN A 158 -2.93 -13.92 2.36
CA GLN A 158 -4.11 -13.43 1.64
C GLN A 158 -4.36 -11.92 1.83
N VAL A 159 -3.30 -11.14 1.88
CA VAL A 159 -3.34 -9.69 2.04
C VAL A 159 -4.11 -9.05 0.90
N HIS A 160 -5.07 -8.17 1.21
CA HIS A 160 -5.65 -7.30 0.21
C HIS A 160 -4.68 -6.16 -0.07
N VAL A 161 -4.06 -6.20 -1.25
CA VAL A 161 -3.22 -5.10 -1.73
C VAL A 161 -4.09 -4.11 -2.47
N CYS A 162 -4.17 -2.90 -1.96
CA CYS A 162 -4.97 -1.82 -2.50
C CYS A 162 -4.09 -0.80 -3.22
N VAL A 163 -4.52 -0.37 -4.40
CA VAL A 163 -3.92 0.76 -5.14
C VAL A 163 -4.84 1.95 -5.02
N GLU A 164 -4.30 3.08 -4.62
CA GLU A 164 -5.09 4.30 -4.48
C GLU A 164 -5.55 4.82 -5.85
N ALA A 165 -6.84 5.13 -5.94
CA ALA A 165 -7.39 5.88 -7.07
C ALA A 165 -7.00 7.34 -6.92
N MET A 166 -6.02 7.77 -7.70
CA MET A 166 -5.44 9.10 -7.63
C MET A 166 -6.22 10.12 -8.49
N TYR A 167 -5.67 11.29 -8.69
CA TYR A 167 -6.37 12.46 -9.25
C TYR A 167 -5.84 12.93 -10.61
N SER A 168 -4.93 12.20 -11.24
CA SER A 168 -4.34 12.60 -12.51
C SER A 168 -3.96 11.42 -13.40
N PRO A 169 -3.87 11.60 -14.74
CA PRO A 169 -3.49 10.53 -15.66
C PRO A 169 -2.05 10.01 -15.46
N HIS A 170 -1.21 10.72 -14.72
CA HIS A 170 0.10 10.21 -14.32
C HIS A 170 -0.01 9.07 -13.31
N HIS A 171 -1.06 9.08 -12.47
CA HIS A 171 -1.25 8.17 -11.36
C HIS A 171 -2.48 7.29 -11.62
N THR A 172 -2.35 6.33 -12.51
CA THR A 172 -3.47 5.43 -12.82
C THR A 172 -3.64 4.37 -11.72
N PRO A 173 -4.89 4.01 -11.38
CA PRO A 173 -6.15 4.53 -11.90
C PRO A 173 -6.56 5.88 -11.30
N TRP A 174 -7.28 6.72 -12.06
CA TRP A 174 -7.69 8.06 -11.62
C TRP A 174 -9.14 8.43 -11.97
N THR A 175 -9.84 7.58 -12.70
CA THR A 175 -11.26 7.72 -12.98
C THR A 175 -12.00 6.45 -12.60
N ILE A 176 -13.32 6.51 -12.41
CA ILE A 176 -14.13 5.35 -12.08
C ILE A 176 -14.01 4.25 -13.14
N GLU A 177 -14.13 4.62 -14.40
CA GLU A 177 -14.01 3.69 -15.55
C GLU A 177 -12.58 3.16 -15.66
N GLY A 178 -11.59 4.02 -15.52
CA GLY A 178 -10.18 3.64 -15.52
C GLY A 178 -9.84 2.68 -14.38
N THR A 179 -10.44 2.87 -13.19
CA THR A 179 -10.27 1.93 -12.07
C THR A 179 -10.86 0.55 -12.38
N LYS A 180 -12.06 0.50 -12.93
CA LYS A 180 -12.68 -0.76 -13.34
C LYS A 180 -11.85 -1.50 -14.39
N GLU A 181 -11.37 -0.77 -15.39
CA GLU A 181 -10.51 -1.31 -16.44
C GLU A 181 -9.17 -1.80 -15.89
N PHE A 182 -8.53 -1.01 -15.03
CA PHE A 182 -7.26 -1.35 -14.40
C PHE A 182 -7.36 -2.65 -13.61
N LEU A 183 -8.33 -2.75 -12.71
CA LEU A 183 -8.54 -3.95 -11.90
C LEU A 183 -8.89 -5.17 -12.76
N LYS A 184 -9.75 -4.99 -13.78
CA LYS A 184 -10.12 -6.06 -14.72
C LYS A 184 -8.93 -6.57 -15.51
N ASN A 185 -8.08 -5.69 -16.03
CA ASN A 185 -6.92 -6.07 -16.82
C ASN A 185 -5.90 -6.83 -15.98
N ILE A 186 -5.65 -6.41 -14.73
CA ILE A 186 -4.77 -7.14 -13.81
C ILE A 186 -5.34 -8.54 -13.52
N TYR A 187 -6.60 -8.63 -13.13
CA TYR A 187 -7.24 -9.90 -12.79
C TYR A 187 -7.28 -10.88 -13.98
N SER A 188 -7.45 -10.36 -15.20
CA SER A 188 -7.55 -11.20 -16.41
C SER A 188 -6.23 -11.86 -16.82
N LEU A 189 -5.08 -11.44 -16.27
CA LEU A 189 -3.79 -12.08 -16.55
C LEU A 189 -3.72 -13.48 -15.92
N ASP A 190 -3.80 -13.55 -14.60
CA ASP A 190 -3.57 -14.78 -13.85
C ASP A 190 -4.59 -15.01 -12.70
N GLY A 191 -5.69 -14.26 -12.67
CA GLY A 191 -6.72 -14.35 -11.64
C GLY A 191 -6.27 -13.81 -10.27
N ASN A 192 -5.17 -13.07 -10.20
CA ASN A 192 -4.72 -12.44 -8.97
C ASN A 192 -5.42 -11.09 -8.79
N ALA A 193 -6.12 -10.94 -7.67
CA ALA A 193 -6.85 -9.72 -7.37
C ALA A 193 -5.95 -8.65 -6.77
N ILE A 194 -6.12 -7.43 -7.26
CA ILE A 194 -5.72 -6.18 -6.62
C ILE A 194 -7.01 -5.41 -6.31
N TYR A 195 -6.99 -4.61 -5.29
CA TYR A 195 -8.11 -3.81 -4.80
C TYR A 195 -7.81 -2.31 -5.01
N THR A 196 -8.76 -1.46 -4.72
CA THR A 196 -8.56 -0.02 -4.79
C THR A 196 -8.86 0.63 -3.44
N THR A 197 -8.04 1.62 -3.09
CA THR A 197 -8.35 2.61 -2.07
C THR A 197 -9.02 3.79 -2.75
N VAL A 198 -10.12 4.25 -2.21
CA VAL A 198 -10.83 5.45 -2.67
C VAL A 198 -10.68 6.49 -1.57
N ASP A 199 -10.00 7.58 -1.89
CA ASP A 199 -9.83 8.76 -1.04
C ASP A 199 -10.83 9.88 -1.45
#